data_cb304c5eb6c8fdf19babd8b18ce1fa52
#
_entry.id   cb304c5eb6c8fdf19babd8b18ce1fa52
#
_cell.length_a   1.000
_cell.length_b   1.000
_cell.length_c   1.000
_cell.angle_alpha   90.00
_cell.angle_beta   90.00
_cell.angle_gamma   90.00
#
_symmetry.space_group_name_H-M   'P 1'
#
loop_
_entity.id
_entity.type
_entity.pdbx_description
1 polymer ?
#
loop_
_entity_poly.entity_id
_entity_poly.type
_entity_poly.pdbx_seq_one_letter_code
_entity_poly.pdbx_strand_id
1 'polypeptide(L)'
;MSKNVKVSYYPCGQMKYQEYWENGKLNGLTTGWYENGNKRVEVYYKNNKRDGSWTAYFPNQKIQQIKNNKNGKLNGLSTEWDED
;
A
#
# COMPACT_ATOMS: atom_id res chain seq x y z
N MET A 1 18.81 -3.36 15.90
CA MET A 1 17.51 -3.28 15.25
C MET A 1 17.63 -3.66 13.79
N SER A 2 16.71 -4.44 13.32
CA SER A 2 16.77 -4.99 11.98
C SER A 2 15.70 -4.34 11.10
N LYS A 3 16.15 -3.65 10.05
CA LYS A 3 15.25 -3.06 9.07
C LYS A 3 15.50 -3.72 7.72
N ASN A 4 14.44 -4.17 7.10
CA ASN A 4 14.52 -4.86 5.82
C ASN A 4 13.51 -4.29 4.83
N VAL A 5 13.90 -4.29 3.57
CA VAL A 5 13.00 -3.99 2.47
C VAL A 5 12.76 -5.28 1.73
N LYS A 6 11.49 -5.63 1.54
CA LYS A 6 11.11 -6.80 0.75
C LYS A 6 10.47 -6.33 -0.54
N VAL A 7 10.88 -6.93 -1.64
CA VAL A 7 10.38 -6.57 -2.96
C VAL A 7 9.99 -7.85 -3.69
N SER A 8 8.84 -7.82 -4.36
CA SER A 8 8.44 -8.91 -5.23
C SER A 8 8.17 -8.36 -6.62
N TYR A 9 8.19 -9.23 -7.62
CA TYR A 9 8.10 -8.84 -9.03
C TYR A 9 7.08 -9.70 -9.74
N TYR A 10 6.44 -9.12 -10.76
CA TYR A 10 5.67 -9.88 -11.73
C TYR A 10 6.62 -10.64 -12.66
N PRO A 11 6.13 -11.68 -13.35
CA PRO A 11 6.98 -12.40 -14.30
C PRO A 11 7.62 -11.52 -15.37
N CYS A 12 6.99 -10.39 -15.70
CA CYS A 12 7.54 -9.47 -16.70
C CYS A 12 8.69 -8.61 -16.18
N GLY A 13 9.02 -8.70 -14.87
CA GLY A 13 10.11 -7.92 -14.29
C GLY A 13 9.66 -6.64 -13.59
N GLN A 14 8.41 -6.24 -13.76
CA GLN A 14 7.85 -5.08 -13.07
C GLN A 14 7.69 -5.37 -11.58
N MET A 15 8.04 -4.41 -10.72
CA MET A 15 7.81 -4.54 -9.28
C MET A 15 6.34 -4.75 -9.01
N LYS A 16 6.04 -5.71 -8.14
CA LYS A 16 4.68 -6.03 -7.72
C LYS A 16 4.37 -5.41 -6.36
N TYR A 17 5.26 -5.61 -5.39
CA TYR A 17 5.13 -5.06 -4.05
C TYR A 17 6.47 -4.65 -3.51
N GLN A 18 6.46 -3.59 -2.69
CA GLN A 18 7.60 -3.20 -1.89
C GLN A 18 7.12 -2.97 -0.46
N GLU A 19 7.76 -3.63 0.49
CA GLU A 19 7.37 -3.57 1.90
C GLU A 19 8.56 -3.22 2.76
N TYR A 20 8.32 -2.43 3.79
CA TYR A 20 9.33 -2.13 4.81
C TYR A 20 9.02 -2.91 6.07
N TRP A 21 10.02 -3.59 6.58
CA TRP A 21 9.91 -4.43 7.77
C TRP A 21 10.92 -3.97 8.80
N GLU A 22 10.51 -4.03 10.07
CA GLU A 22 11.39 -3.72 11.18
C GLU A 22 11.13 -4.71 12.30
N ASN A 23 12.17 -5.41 12.74
CA ASN A 23 12.08 -6.39 13.80
C ASN A 23 10.97 -7.43 13.55
N GLY A 24 10.85 -7.88 12.29
CA GLY A 24 9.87 -8.90 11.92
C GLY A 24 8.45 -8.39 11.75
N LYS A 25 8.23 -7.08 11.76
CA LYS A 25 6.90 -6.49 11.60
C LYS A 25 6.88 -5.49 10.47
N LEU A 26 5.75 -5.40 9.77
CA LEU A 26 5.55 -4.36 8.78
C LEU A 26 5.56 -3.00 9.46
N ASN A 27 6.40 -2.09 8.96
CA ASN A 27 6.53 -0.77 9.56
C ASN A 27 7.00 0.21 8.49
N GLY A 28 6.09 1.05 8.03
CA GLY A 28 6.34 2.00 6.97
C GLY A 28 5.36 1.84 5.82
N LEU A 29 5.72 2.40 4.66
CA LEU A 29 4.84 2.41 3.49
C LEU A 29 4.99 1.12 2.69
N THR A 30 3.86 0.46 2.45
CA THR A 30 3.79 -0.66 1.51
C THR A 30 3.19 -0.14 0.22
N THR A 31 3.84 -0.39 -0.89
CA THR A 31 3.38 0.01 -2.21
C THR A 31 3.19 -1.21 -3.10
N GLY A 32 2.04 -1.27 -3.78
CA GLY A 32 1.78 -2.28 -4.79
C GLY A 32 1.61 -1.62 -6.15
N TRP A 33 1.99 -2.33 -7.19
CA TRP A 33 1.88 -1.85 -8.58
C TRP A 33 1.11 -2.84 -9.44
N TYR A 34 0.50 -2.33 -10.49
CA TYR A 34 -0.04 -3.14 -11.57
C TYR A 34 1.10 -3.58 -12.49
N GLU A 35 0.84 -4.56 -13.34
CA GLU A 35 1.85 -5.01 -14.29
C GLU A 35 2.30 -3.92 -15.26
N ASN A 36 1.44 -2.92 -15.52
CA ASN A 36 1.77 -1.80 -16.40
C ASN A 36 2.69 -0.77 -15.73
N GLY A 37 3.06 -0.98 -14.46
CA GLY A 37 3.94 -0.06 -13.75
C GLY A 37 3.24 1.03 -12.96
N ASN A 38 1.93 1.18 -13.11
CA ASN A 38 1.19 2.18 -12.36
C ASN A 38 0.90 1.69 -10.95
N LYS A 39 0.84 2.60 -10.00
CA LYS A 39 0.54 2.23 -8.61
C LYS A 39 -0.84 1.63 -8.50
N ARG A 40 -0.96 0.58 -7.68
CA ARG A 40 -2.21 -0.06 -7.38
C ARG A 40 -2.70 0.28 -5.99
N VAL A 41 -1.79 0.32 -5.02
CA VAL A 41 -2.16 0.57 -3.63
C VAL A 41 -0.96 1.13 -2.86
N GLU A 42 -1.26 2.00 -1.90
CA GLU A 42 -0.28 2.50 -0.94
C GLU A 42 -0.89 2.40 0.44
N VAL A 43 -0.19 1.75 1.38
CA VAL A 43 -0.70 1.51 2.73
C VAL A 43 0.41 1.79 3.73
N TYR A 44 0.10 2.59 4.74
CA TYR A 44 1.04 2.81 5.84
C TYR A 44 0.78 1.79 6.95
N TYR A 45 1.87 1.19 7.45
CA TYR A 45 1.82 0.22 8.54
C TYR A 45 2.67 0.69 9.70
N LYS A 46 2.24 0.29 10.89
CA LYS A 46 3.01 0.48 12.12
C LYS A 46 2.82 -0.78 12.96
N ASN A 47 3.92 -1.50 13.18
CA ASN A 47 3.92 -2.74 13.96
C ASN A 47 2.83 -3.72 13.49
N ASN A 48 2.81 -4.00 12.17
CA ASN A 48 1.88 -4.93 11.51
C ASN A 48 0.44 -4.44 11.41
N LYS A 49 0.15 -3.21 11.86
CA LYS A 49 -1.21 -2.67 11.80
C LYS A 49 -1.26 -1.52 10.83
N ARG A 50 -2.35 -1.40 10.09
CA ARG A 50 -2.56 -0.25 9.22
C ARG A 50 -2.69 1.00 10.08
N ASP A 51 -1.90 2.03 9.76
CA ASP A 51 -1.89 3.27 10.52
C ASP A 51 -1.62 4.42 9.56
N GLY A 52 -2.62 5.25 9.34
CA GLY A 52 -2.54 6.35 8.39
C GLY A 52 -3.37 6.07 7.14
N SER A 53 -2.93 6.60 6.01
CA SER A 53 -3.67 6.51 4.76
C SER A 53 -3.56 5.14 4.12
N TRP A 54 -4.68 4.68 3.56
CA TRP A 54 -4.74 3.54 2.67
C TRP A 54 -5.35 4.03 1.37
N THR A 55 -4.60 3.99 0.28
CA THR A 55 -5.05 4.52 -1.01
C THR A 55 -4.97 3.44 -2.07
N ALA A 56 -6.06 3.24 -2.81
CA ALA A 56 -6.09 2.33 -3.94
C ALA A 56 -6.28 3.13 -5.22
N TYR A 57 -5.68 2.65 -6.30
CA TYR A 57 -5.71 3.31 -7.61
C TYR A 57 -6.27 2.37 -8.66
N PHE A 58 -6.94 2.95 -9.67
CA PHE A 58 -7.29 2.22 -10.88
C PHE A 58 -6.04 2.06 -11.75
N PRO A 59 -6.05 1.11 -12.71
CA PRO A 59 -4.90 0.94 -13.61
C PRO A 59 -4.51 2.19 -14.38
N ASN A 60 -5.43 3.15 -14.57
CA ASN A 60 -5.15 4.40 -15.27
C ASN A 60 -4.59 5.49 -14.35
N GLN A 61 -4.18 5.14 -13.12
CA GLN A 61 -3.61 6.02 -12.12
C GLN A 61 -4.60 6.91 -11.38
N LYS A 62 -5.88 6.84 -11.71
CA LYS A 62 -6.89 7.60 -10.95
C LYS A 62 -7.13 6.94 -9.61
N ILE A 63 -7.39 7.75 -8.61
CA ILE A 63 -7.67 7.25 -7.26
C ILE A 63 -9.00 6.53 -7.25
N GLN A 64 -9.01 5.31 -6.72
CA GLN A 64 -10.21 4.50 -6.58
C GLN A 64 -10.84 4.67 -5.21
N GLN A 65 -10.01 4.68 -4.15
CA GLN A 65 -10.52 4.70 -2.79
C GLN A 65 -9.43 5.22 -1.85
N ILE A 66 -9.86 6.00 -0.87
CA ILE A 66 -8.98 6.46 0.22
C ILE A 66 -9.66 6.11 1.53
N LYS A 67 -8.90 5.48 2.43
CA LYS A 67 -9.34 5.19 3.79
C LYS A 67 -8.26 5.66 4.75
N ASN A 68 -8.70 6.05 5.95
CA ASN A 68 -7.77 6.38 7.03
C ASN A 68 -7.90 5.33 8.11
N ASN A 69 -6.77 4.81 8.57
CA ASN A 69 -6.72 3.76 9.57
C ASN A 69 -5.89 4.20 10.76
N LYS A 70 -6.22 3.65 11.92
CA LYS A 70 -5.43 3.85 13.13
C LYS A 70 -5.44 2.54 13.90
N ASN A 71 -4.24 2.00 14.16
CA ASN A 71 -4.07 0.73 14.87
C ASN A 71 -4.89 -0.41 14.23
N GLY A 72 -4.91 -0.44 12.89
CA GLY A 72 -5.58 -1.48 12.13
C GLY A 72 -7.08 -1.28 11.94
N LYS A 73 -7.64 -0.21 12.50
CA LYS A 73 -9.08 0.06 12.41
C LYS A 73 -9.34 1.27 11.53
N LEU A 74 -10.46 1.24 10.83
CA LEU A 74 -10.88 2.38 10.02
C LEU A 74 -11.17 3.57 10.95
N ASN A 75 -10.57 4.71 10.63
CA ASN A 75 -10.72 5.91 11.44
C ASN A 75 -10.90 7.10 10.50
N GLY A 76 -12.07 7.75 10.59
CA GLY A 76 -12.37 8.89 9.75
C GLY A 76 -13.10 8.51 8.48
N LEU A 77 -13.04 9.39 7.48
CA LEU A 77 -13.78 9.23 6.24
C LEU A 77 -13.15 8.19 5.32
N SER A 78 -14.02 7.46 4.65
CA SER A 78 -13.64 6.56 3.58
C SER A 78 -14.32 7.09 2.31
N THR A 79 -13.53 7.34 1.27
CA THR A 79 -14.04 7.90 0.02
C THR A 79 -13.72 6.98 -1.13
N GLU A 80 -14.68 6.79 -2.02
CA GLU A 80 -14.52 5.96 -3.19
C GLU A 80 -14.90 6.75 -4.43
N TRP A 81 -14.24 6.44 -5.55
CA TRP A 81 -14.52 7.06 -6.85
C TRP A 81 -14.73 5.99 -7.89
N ASP A 82 -15.55 6.31 -8.89
CA ASP A 82 -15.68 5.48 -10.08
C ASP A 82 -14.53 5.77 -11.03
N GLU A 83 -14.26 4.81 -11.91
CA GLU A 83 -13.15 4.95 -12.85
C GLU A 83 -13.36 6.08 -13.87
N ASP A 84 -14.62 6.40 -14.14
CA ASP A 84 -14.99 7.43 -15.14
C ASP A 84 -14.75 8.84 -14.63
#